data_4d056105aafadf89b244acdccb871014
#
_entry.id   4d056105aafadf89b244acdccb871014
#
_cell.length_a   1.000
_cell.length_b   1.000
_cell.length_c   1.000
_cell.angle_alpha   90.00
_cell.angle_beta   90.00
_cell.angle_gamma   90.00
#
_symmetry.space_group_name_H-M   'P 1'
#
loop_
_entity.id
_entity.type
_entity.pdbx_description
1 polymer ?
#
loop_
_entity_poly.entity_id
_entity_poly.type
_entity_poly.pdbx_seq_one_letter_code
_entity_poly.pdbx_strand_id
1 'polypeptide(L)'
;MKKLSKLLAMLMAVAMICGMLAVAASADDVTLPRNETLYFAGQQWGAVNSWNIVGTNQNNSMAIAGNAGGYRTVMFETLFMFNPLTGEKIGLLADAYEWNEDLTAMTVSIKDAAHWSDGTAVTAADVVATWDVGILTNNGTGAGNKAYIEKIEATGDKTFVITCKLNEAGQPVNPLKVEDFLTGTPIAQAAWIATLCERCNNDPTAILNDKGEDVVWSGPYTRYYDDDQKVVFIRDDNYWGQDESMWGKLPVPKYIAHAIYADNAAGELALKAGEVDVCQQFIGNIQNLWLEDDLPISTFYDEAPYGMCLTMPTAWYNMNLPVIAENAGLRKAIAMATDYEAIIANAMTNQSPTFAEVPRSLMNPTPGEQALYNHEAVADLQWAGNDIDGANALLDEAGLIDTDGDGWREFNGEKITLNAVCPNGWSDWQAAMQIVAAAGEKIGVDIQPEYPEWDIMQTRFTDPTQTDYAIFMWSPDAASPSMPWGRCNQFLSSQFVGLQNNWSGNWGQYVNEEADKILAEIPLTSDQDKLVELYTELVKIYLTDVPSFSLMYRPACFHAVNESVWTNFPSGDDGRNIPPLDCTDGYGIAALYELELVG
;
A
#
# COMPACT_ATOMS: atom_id res chain seq x y z
N MET A 1 -53.40 18.28 -18.75
CA MET A 1 -51.94 18.24 -18.95
C MET A 1 -51.16 17.83 -17.69
N LYS A 2 -51.38 18.39 -16.50
CA LYS A 2 -50.64 18.02 -15.27
C LYS A 2 -50.80 16.56 -14.77
N LYS A 3 -51.91 15.87 -15.09
CA LYS A 3 -52.13 14.46 -14.73
C LYS A 3 -51.44 13.49 -15.72
N LEU A 4 -51.30 13.88 -16.97
CA LEU A 4 -50.62 13.08 -18.02
C LEU A 4 -49.08 13.11 -17.81
N SER A 5 -48.52 14.25 -17.39
CA SER A 5 -47.09 14.38 -17.11
C SER A 5 -46.63 13.59 -15.86
N LYS A 6 -47.49 13.48 -14.83
CA LYS A 6 -47.21 12.63 -13.66
C LYS A 6 -47.29 11.14 -13.97
N LEU A 7 -48.22 10.74 -14.88
CA LEU A 7 -48.33 9.35 -15.34
C LEU A 7 -47.12 8.96 -16.20
N LEU A 8 -46.67 9.88 -17.05
CA LEU A 8 -45.46 9.68 -17.88
C LEU A 8 -44.15 9.61 -17.05
N ALA A 9 -44.05 10.45 -16.00
CA ALA A 9 -42.93 10.41 -15.09
C ALA A 9 -42.91 9.12 -14.25
N MET A 10 -44.09 8.63 -13.84
CA MET A 10 -44.21 7.37 -13.10
C MET A 10 -43.91 6.15 -14.00
N LEU A 11 -44.33 6.19 -15.26
CA LEU A 11 -43.98 5.16 -16.26
C LEU A 11 -42.50 5.16 -16.64
N MET A 12 -41.86 6.33 -16.70
CA MET A 12 -40.40 6.42 -16.91
C MET A 12 -39.61 5.94 -15.68
N ALA A 13 -40.06 6.25 -14.45
CA ALA A 13 -39.45 5.74 -13.22
C ALA A 13 -39.60 4.22 -13.10
N VAL A 14 -40.76 3.65 -13.43
CA VAL A 14 -40.98 2.19 -13.48
C VAL A 14 -40.17 1.54 -14.60
N ALA A 15 -40.01 2.19 -15.75
CA ALA A 15 -39.20 1.68 -16.86
C ALA A 15 -37.69 1.74 -16.52
N MET A 16 -37.23 2.75 -15.74
CA MET A 16 -35.87 2.78 -15.21
C MET A 16 -35.64 1.72 -14.14
N ILE A 17 -36.58 1.49 -13.24
CA ILE A 17 -36.51 0.43 -12.23
C ILE A 17 -36.57 -0.96 -12.90
N CYS A 18 -37.40 -1.16 -13.91
CA CYS A 18 -37.40 -2.40 -14.69
C CYS A 18 -36.19 -2.55 -15.61
N GLY A 19 -35.57 -1.44 -16.05
CA GLY A 19 -34.31 -1.46 -16.81
C GLY A 19 -33.08 -1.81 -15.94
N MET A 20 -33.09 -1.46 -14.65
CA MET A 20 -32.07 -1.87 -13.70
C MET A 20 -32.23 -3.32 -13.22
N LEU A 21 -33.43 -3.91 -13.37
CA LEU A 21 -33.69 -5.32 -13.08
C LEU A 21 -33.47 -6.25 -14.29
N ALA A 22 -33.12 -5.72 -15.47
CA ALA A 22 -32.94 -6.50 -16.69
C ALA A 22 -31.48 -6.60 -17.17
N VAL A 23 -30.50 -6.26 -16.33
CA VAL A 23 -29.07 -6.54 -16.57
C VAL A 23 -28.57 -7.50 -15.51
N ALA A 24 -29.20 -8.67 -15.42
CA ALA A 24 -28.65 -9.78 -14.65
C ALA A 24 -29.30 -11.08 -15.15
N ALA A 25 -28.95 -11.51 -16.32
CA ALA A 25 -29.17 -12.89 -16.74
C ALA A 25 -28.28 -13.20 -17.95
N SER A 26 -26.99 -13.37 -17.71
CA SER A 26 -26.12 -14.18 -18.58
C SER A 26 -24.77 -14.41 -17.88
N ALA A 27 -24.61 -15.53 -17.36
CA ALA A 27 -23.54 -16.38 -16.94
C ALA A 27 -23.99 -17.05 -15.64
N ASP A 28 -23.74 -18.30 -15.46
CA ASP A 28 -24.09 -19.06 -14.26
C ASP A 28 -23.57 -18.31 -13.03
N ASP A 29 -24.45 -17.57 -12.37
CA ASP A 29 -24.11 -16.81 -11.18
C ASP A 29 -23.81 -17.84 -10.07
N VAL A 30 -22.54 -18.02 -9.77
CA VAL A 30 -22.10 -18.98 -8.74
C VAL A 30 -22.66 -18.50 -7.40
N THR A 31 -23.77 -19.12 -6.96
CA THR A 31 -24.38 -18.84 -5.67
C THR A 31 -23.58 -19.53 -4.58
N LEU A 32 -22.88 -18.74 -3.76
CA LEU A 32 -22.11 -19.25 -2.64
C LEU A 32 -22.95 -19.28 -1.35
N PRO A 33 -22.79 -20.32 -0.50
CA PRO A 33 -23.44 -20.38 0.82
C PRO A 33 -22.97 -19.20 1.67
N ARG A 34 -23.90 -18.37 2.16
CA ARG A 34 -23.55 -17.14 2.91
C ARG A 34 -22.77 -17.44 4.20
N ASN A 35 -23.12 -18.52 4.90
CA ASN A 35 -22.45 -18.96 6.12
C ASN A 35 -21.14 -19.75 5.90
N GLU A 36 -20.70 -19.91 4.67
CA GLU A 36 -19.40 -20.51 4.33
C GLU A 36 -18.49 -19.49 3.61
N THR A 37 -19.00 -18.29 3.29
CA THR A 37 -18.32 -17.30 2.46
C THR A 37 -18.06 -16.02 3.22
N LEU A 38 -16.80 -15.58 3.22
CA LEU A 38 -16.39 -14.26 3.69
C LEU A 38 -16.26 -13.32 2.48
N TYR A 39 -16.99 -12.21 2.49
CA TYR A 39 -17.04 -11.25 1.38
C TYR A 39 -16.24 -9.99 1.68
N PHE A 40 -15.39 -9.59 0.71
CA PHE A 40 -14.56 -8.39 0.76
C PHE A 40 -14.98 -7.33 -0.26
N ALA A 41 -14.75 -6.05 0.07
CA ALA A 41 -14.74 -4.92 -0.85
C ALA A 41 -13.47 -4.10 -0.70
N GLY A 42 -12.96 -3.58 -1.81
CA GLY A 42 -11.71 -2.78 -1.85
C GLY A 42 -10.46 -3.60 -2.16
N GLN A 43 -9.40 -2.91 -2.57
CA GLN A 43 -8.12 -3.49 -3.01
C GLN A 43 -8.18 -4.37 -4.28
N GLN A 44 -9.33 -4.78 -4.73
CA GLN A 44 -9.56 -5.44 -6.01
C GLN A 44 -10.28 -4.46 -6.94
N TRP A 45 -9.50 -3.71 -7.72
CA TRP A 45 -10.00 -2.59 -8.53
C TRP A 45 -10.29 -2.95 -9.99
N GLY A 46 -10.12 -4.21 -10.37
CA GLY A 46 -10.38 -4.69 -11.72
C GLY A 46 -10.38 -6.21 -11.79
N ALA A 47 -10.75 -6.76 -12.94
CA ALA A 47 -10.73 -8.19 -13.20
C ALA A 47 -9.31 -8.77 -13.10
N VAL A 48 -9.20 -10.04 -12.75
CA VAL A 48 -7.93 -10.76 -12.71
C VAL A 48 -7.33 -10.85 -14.11
N ASN A 49 -6.10 -10.39 -14.27
CA ASN A 49 -5.39 -10.43 -15.55
C ASN A 49 -4.53 -11.69 -15.71
N SER A 50 -4.00 -12.21 -14.61
CA SER A 50 -3.08 -13.33 -14.58
C SER A 50 -3.02 -13.98 -13.21
N TRP A 51 -2.71 -15.27 -13.16
CA TRP A 51 -2.41 -16.04 -11.95
C TRP A 51 -0.91 -16.29 -11.79
N ASN A 52 -0.11 -15.76 -12.70
CA ASN A 52 1.34 -15.92 -12.72
C ASN A 52 1.99 -15.13 -11.59
N ILE A 53 2.47 -15.81 -10.56
CA ILE A 53 3.11 -15.21 -9.38
C ILE A 53 4.39 -14.42 -9.73
N VAL A 54 5.09 -14.75 -10.83
CA VAL A 54 6.26 -14.00 -11.30
C VAL A 54 5.92 -12.95 -12.35
N GLY A 55 4.65 -12.86 -12.76
CA GLY A 55 4.16 -11.91 -13.74
C GLY A 55 4.03 -10.49 -13.22
N THR A 56 3.61 -9.59 -14.09
CA THR A 56 3.23 -8.21 -13.76
C THR A 56 1.73 -8.04 -13.92
N ASN A 57 1.14 -7.14 -13.13
CA ASN A 57 -0.25 -6.71 -13.31
C ASN A 57 -1.28 -7.86 -13.25
N GLN A 58 -1.22 -8.66 -12.18
CA GLN A 58 -2.11 -9.81 -11.99
C GLN A 58 -3.55 -9.40 -11.60
N ASN A 59 -3.71 -8.27 -10.91
CA ASN A 59 -5.00 -7.78 -10.43
C ASN A 59 -5.75 -8.77 -9.53
N ASN A 60 -5.03 -9.45 -8.63
CA ASN A 60 -5.57 -10.45 -7.71
C ASN A 60 -4.97 -10.30 -6.31
N SER A 61 -5.16 -9.13 -5.73
CA SER A 61 -4.51 -8.67 -4.50
C SER A 61 -4.71 -9.56 -3.25
N MET A 62 -5.68 -10.47 -3.26
CA MET A 62 -5.84 -11.46 -2.17
C MET A 62 -5.06 -12.76 -2.41
N ALA A 63 -4.77 -13.11 -3.64
CA ALA A 63 -4.13 -14.38 -4.00
C ALA A 63 -2.61 -14.28 -4.01
N ILE A 64 -2.07 -13.18 -4.53
CA ILE A 64 -0.64 -12.96 -4.71
C ILE A 64 -0.22 -11.74 -3.90
N ALA A 65 0.75 -11.93 -3.03
CA ALA A 65 1.39 -10.86 -2.30
C ALA A 65 2.19 -9.96 -3.25
N GLY A 66 2.20 -8.67 -2.99
CA GLY A 66 3.16 -7.74 -3.56
C GLY A 66 2.75 -7.00 -4.82
N ASN A 67 1.60 -7.26 -5.41
CA ASN A 67 1.23 -6.53 -6.63
C ASN A 67 0.61 -5.14 -6.37
N ALA A 68 0.19 -4.86 -5.16
CA ALA A 68 -0.32 -3.55 -4.75
C ALA A 68 0.29 -3.11 -3.42
N GLY A 69 1.52 -3.53 -3.10
CA GLY A 69 2.12 -3.33 -1.79
C GLY A 69 1.49 -4.17 -0.70
N GLY A 70 0.68 -5.17 -1.04
CA GLY A 70 0.01 -6.04 -0.08
C GLY A 70 0.63 -7.43 -0.05
N TYR A 71 0.97 -7.91 1.13
CA TYR A 71 1.59 -9.22 1.37
C TYR A 71 0.57 -10.23 1.93
N ARG A 72 -0.61 -10.26 1.31
CA ARG A 72 -1.69 -11.19 1.68
C ARG A 72 -1.38 -12.58 1.13
N THR A 73 -1.38 -13.55 1.99
CA THR A 73 -0.84 -14.88 1.73
C THR A 73 -1.92 -15.95 1.69
N VAL A 74 -2.99 -15.71 0.93
CA VAL A 74 -4.08 -16.70 0.85
C VAL A 74 -3.83 -17.81 -0.18
N MET A 75 -3.10 -17.53 -1.27
CA MET A 75 -2.81 -18.52 -2.31
C MET A 75 -1.32 -18.86 -2.38
N PHE A 76 -0.43 -17.87 -2.23
CA PHE A 76 1.01 -18.06 -2.22
C PHE A 76 1.61 -17.49 -0.94
N GLU A 77 2.48 -18.23 -0.32
CA GLU A 77 3.04 -17.87 0.96
C GLU A 77 4.46 -17.34 0.86
N THR A 78 4.78 -16.44 1.77
CA THR A 78 6.14 -15.94 2.02
C THR A 78 6.86 -16.85 3.02
N LEU A 79 8.14 -16.62 3.22
CA LEU A 79 8.91 -17.37 4.22
C LEU A 79 8.49 -17.00 5.64
N PHE A 80 8.25 -15.73 5.90
CA PHE A 80 7.74 -15.18 7.15
C PHE A 80 6.63 -14.18 6.88
N MET A 81 5.76 -13.96 7.86
CA MET A 81 4.81 -12.86 7.91
C MET A 81 5.36 -11.76 8.82
N PHE A 82 5.10 -10.51 8.49
CA PHE A 82 5.41 -9.39 9.36
C PHE A 82 4.18 -8.95 10.14
N ASN A 83 4.33 -8.70 11.44
CA ASN A 83 3.27 -8.14 12.27
C ASN A 83 3.58 -6.67 12.60
N PRO A 84 2.87 -5.70 12.01
CA PRO A 84 3.15 -4.28 12.23
C PRO A 84 2.75 -3.79 13.63
N LEU A 85 1.92 -4.54 14.37
CA LEU A 85 1.57 -4.19 15.76
C LEU A 85 2.72 -4.48 16.71
N THR A 86 3.45 -5.57 16.49
CA THR A 86 4.53 -6.03 17.39
C THR A 86 5.94 -5.82 16.81
N GLY A 87 6.04 -5.62 15.48
CA GLY A 87 7.31 -5.60 14.76
C GLY A 87 7.95 -6.98 14.56
N GLU A 88 7.23 -8.05 14.89
CA GLU A 88 7.74 -9.43 14.81
C GLU A 88 7.63 -10.00 13.40
N LYS A 89 8.62 -10.83 13.04
CA LYS A 89 8.56 -11.72 11.88
C LYS A 89 8.15 -13.10 12.36
N ILE A 90 6.99 -13.57 11.91
CA ILE A 90 6.37 -14.83 12.31
C ILE A 90 6.59 -15.85 11.19
N GLY A 91 7.19 -16.99 11.52
CA GLY A 91 7.51 -18.03 10.53
C GLY A 91 6.26 -18.58 9.85
N LEU A 92 6.27 -18.61 8.50
CA LEU A 92 5.23 -19.18 7.65
C LEU A 92 5.81 -20.42 6.94
N LEU A 93 6.32 -20.32 5.70
CA LEU A 93 7.02 -21.46 5.07
C LEU A 93 8.36 -21.79 5.77
N ALA A 94 8.97 -20.83 6.44
CA ALA A 94 10.21 -21.01 7.19
C ALA A 94 9.97 -21.06 8.71
N ASP A 95 10.89 -21.75 9.42
CA ASP A 95 10.89 -21.83 10.88
C ASP A 95 11.74 -20.75 11.52
N ALA A 96 12.95 -20.52 10.97
CA ALA A 96 13.96 -19.68 11.57
C ALA A 96 14.91 -19.11 10.51
N TYR A 97 15.55 -18.01 10.88
CA TYR A 97 16.71 -17.50 10.17
C TYR A 97 17.77 -17.05 11.16
N GLU A 98 19.04 -17.08 10.74
CA GLU A 98 20.18 -16.69 11.54
C GLU A 98 21.19 -15.93 10.69
N TRP A 99 21.59 -14.74 11.17
CA TRP A 99 22.65 -13.97 10.58
C TRP A 99 24.03 -14.45 11.06
N ASN A 100 25.02 -14.39 10.19
CA ASN A 100 26.41 -14.50 10.64
C ASN A 100 26.85 -13.21 11.39
N GLU A 101 28.00 -13.24 12.07
CA GLU A 101 28.46 -12.14 12.92
C GLU A 101 28.62 -10.80 12.18
N ASP A 102 28.97 -10.84 10.90
CA ASP A 102 29.23 -9.67 10.06
C ASP A 102 27.99 -9.19 9.27
N LEU A 103 26.83 -9.81 9.45
CA LEU A 103 25.58 -9.55 8.72
C LEU A 103 25.72 -9.67 7.18
N THR A 104 26.72 -10.42 6.70
CA THR A 104 26.99 -10.61 5.27
C THR A 104 26.26 -11.80 4.67
N ALA A 105 25.75 -12.71 5.51
CA ALA A 105 24.99 -13.88 5.08
C ALA A 105 23.97 -14.28 6.13
N MET A 106 22.81 -14.73 5.65
CA MET A 106 21.70 -15.20 6.47
C MET A 106 21.36 -16.64 6.08
N THR A 107 21.34 -17.55 7.04
CA THR A 107 20.88 -18.92 6.86
C THR A 107 19.42 -19.01 7.24
N VAL A 108 18.60 -19.65 6.40
CA VAL A 108 17.16 -19.81 6.61
C VAL A 108 16.79 -21.28 6.55
N SER A 109 15.88 -21.70 7.44
CA SER A 109 15.34 -23.08 7.54
C SER A 109 13.86 -23.10 7.18
N ILE A 110 13.47 -23.99 6.27
CA ILE A 110 12.08 -24.21 5.81
C ILE A 110 11.44 -25.27 6.71
N LYS A 111 10.17 -25.10 7.08
CA LYS A 111 9.38 -26.05 7.87
C LYS A 111 9.31 -27.41 7.17
N ASP A 112 9.49 -28.48 7.94
CA ASP A 112 9.40 -29.85 7.43
C ASP A 112 8.00 -30.18 6.88
N ALA A 113 6.95 -29.67 7.53
CA ALA A 113 5.56 -29.89 7.15
C ALA A 113 5.13 -29.14 5.88
N ALA A 114 5.83 -28.08 5.49
CA ALA A 114 5.45 -27.25 4.36
C ALA A 114 5.46 -28.04 3.04
N HIS A 115 4.30 -28.06 2.36
CA HIS A 115 4.15 -28.70 1.06
C HIS A 115 3.24 -27.88 0.12
N TRP A 116 3.41 -28.10 -1.16
CA TRP A 116 2.59 -27.55 -2.22
C TRP A 116 1.23 -28.24 -2.32
N SER A 117 0.28 -27.60 -3.01
CA SER A 117 -1.06 -28.16 -3.25
C SER A 117 -1.08 -29.49 -4.02
N ASP A 118 -0.01 -29.82 -4.75
CA ASP A 118 0.18 -31.10 -5.40
C ASP A 118 0.78 -32.18 -4.47
N GLY A 119 1.01 -31.85 -3.20
CA GLY A 119 1.57 -32.73 -2.18
C GLY A 119 3.08 -32.84 -2.18
N THR A 120 3.80 -32.16 -3.07
CA THR A 120 5.25 -32.13 -3.05
C THR A 120 5.78 -31.18 -1.97
N ALA A 121 6.91 -31.52 -1.34
CA ALA A 121 7.48 -30.69 -0.28
C ALA A 121 7.96 -29.34 -0.79
N VAL A 122 7.76 -28.29 -0.01
CA VAL A 122 8.44 -27.00 -0.21
C VAL A 122 9.90 -27.17 0.18
N THR A 123 10.83 -26.75 -0.68
CA THR A 123 12.26 -26.96 -0.51
C THR A 123 13.07 -25.68 -0.75
N ALA A 124 14.34 -25.70 -0.38
CA ALA A 124 15.27 -24.61 -0.67
C ALA A 124 15.42 -24.35 -2.20
N ALA A 125 15.21 -25.37 -3.03
CA ALA A 125 15.23 -25.21 -4.49
C ALA A 125 14.09 -24.30 -5.00
N ASP A 126 12.94 -24.27 -4.33
CA ASP A 126 11.82 -23.38 -4.68
C ASP A 126 12.19 -21.91 -4.44
N VAL A 127 12.87 -21.63 -3.32
CA VAL A 127 13.36 -20.28 -3.01
C VAL A 127 14.42 -19.82 -4.01
N VAL A 128 15.38 -20.69 -4.33
CA VAL A 128 16.42 -20.41 -5.34
C VAL A 128 15.80 -20.16 -6.72
N ALA A 129 14.85 -21.01 -7.14
CA ALA A 129 14.18 -20.84 -8.43
C ALA A 129 13.36 -19.54 -8.49
N THR A 130 12.69 -19.16 -7.38
CA THR A 130 11.96 -17.90 -7.27
C THR A 130 12.91 -16.69 -7.42
N TRP A 131 14.07 -16.75 -6.76
CA TRP A 131 15.11 -15.73 -6.90
C TRP A 131 15.64 -15.66 -8.33
N ASP A 132 16.03 -16.80 -8.92
CA ASP A 132 16.65 -16.85 -10.22
C ASP A 132 15.72 -16.37 -11.34
N VAL A 133 14.43 -16.72 -11.30
CA VAL A 133 13.45 -16.21 -12.28
C VAL A 133 13.19 -14.72 -12.09
N GLY A 134 13.21 -14.21 -10.87
CA GLY A 134 13.13 -12.78 -10.57
C GLY A 134 14.33 -12.00 -11.15
N ILE A 135 15.54 -12.55 -11.05
CA ILE A 135 16.74 -11.97 -11.68
C ILE A 135 16.66 -12.04 -13.20
N LEU A 136 16.25 -13.18 -13.76
CA LEU A 136 16.09 -13.37 -15.20
C LEU A 136 15.11 -12.35 -15.80
N THR A 137 13.97 -12.16 -15.17
CA THR A 137 12.91 -11.26 -15.65
C THR A 137 13.13 -9.80 -15.26
N ASN A 138 14.05 -9.53 -14.33
CA ASN A 138 14.29 -8.20 -13.76
C ASN A 138 13.00 -7.52 -13.27
N ASN A 139 12.11 -8.29 -12.68
CA ASN A 139 10.81 -7.83 -12.20
C ASN A 139 10.59 -8.20 -10.73
N GLY A 140 9.72 -7.43 -10.05
CA GLY A 140 9.32 -7.68 -8.67
C GLY A 140 10.50 -7.96 -7.76
N THR A 141 10.56 -9.16 -7.23
CA THR A 141 11.61 -9.64 -6.32
C THR A 141 13.01 -9.45 -6.86
N GLY A 142 13.26 -9.79 -8.12
CA GLY A 142 14.58 -9.65 -8.72
C GLY A 142 15.01 -8.21 -8.90
N ALA A 143 14.11 -7.35 -9.37
CA ALA A 143 14.40 -5.92 -9.56
C ALA A 143 14.64 -5.20 -8.23
N GLY A 144 13.79 -5.44 -7.23
CA GLY A 144 13.86 -4.76 -5.93
C GLY A 144 15.02 -5.21 -5.06
N ASN A 145 15.33 -6.50 -5.05
CA ASN A 145 16.30 -7.07 -4.11
C ASN A 145 17.74 -7.23 -4.66
N LYS A 146 17.94 -7.23 -5.98
CA LYS A 146 19.28 -7.37 -6.59
C LYS A 146 20.29 -6.29 -6.18
N ALA A 147 19.81 -5.17 -5.65
CA ALA A 147 20.67 -4.13 -5.10
C ALA A 147 21.30 -4.52 -3.75
N TYR A 148 20.70 -5.47 -3.03
CA TYR A 148 21.04 -5.84 -1.67
C TYR A 148 21.44 -7.29 -1.51
N ILE A 149 20.91 -8.19 -2.37
CA ILE A 149 21.21 -9.63 -2.37
C ILE A 149 22.14 -9.94 -3.55
N GLU A 150 23.26 -10.61 -3.27
CA GLU A 150 24.20 -11.10 -4.29
C GLU A 150 23.72 -12.43 -4.87
N LYS A 151 23.31 -13.38 -4.00
CA LYS A 151 22.84 -14.70 -4.39
C LYS A 151 22.06 -15.39 -3.28
N ILE A 152 21.26 -16.38 -3.69
CA ILE A 152 20.58 -17.32 -2.79
C ILE A 152 20.99 -18.73 -3.22
N GLU A 153 21.49 -19.55 -2.28
CA GLU A 153 21.99 -20.90 -2.55
C GLU A 153 21.40 -21.92 -1.57
N ALA A 154 20.89 -23.02 -2.11
CA ALA A 154 20.48 -24.16 -1.29
C ALA A 154 21.71 -24.83 -0.66
N THR A 155 21.67 -25.05 0.65
CA THR A 155 22.70 -25.77 1.41
C THR A 155 22.24 -27.17 1.89
N GLY A 156 20.93 -27.43 1.74
CA GLY A 156 20.25 -28.69 1.99
C GLY A 156 18.85 -28.64 1.41
N ASP A 157 18.08 -29.69 1.56
CA ASP A 157 16.71 -29.75 1.03
C ASP A 157 15.80 -28.70 1.68
N LYS A 158 16.00 -28.41 2.97
CA LYS A 158 15.21 -27.47 3.75
C LYS A 158 16.01 -26.24 4.22
N THR A 159 17.23 -26.07 3.78
CA THR A 159 18.09 -24.96 4.21
C THR A 159 18.73 -24.26 3.04
N PHE A 160 18.81 -22.95 3.12
CA PHE A 160 19.49 -22.11 2.12
C PHE A 160 20.18 -20.92 2.79
N VAL A 161 21.07 -20.28 2.05
CA VAL A 161 21.80 -19.09 2.47
C VAL A 161 21.52 -17.95 1.51
N ILE A 162 21.16 -16.80 2.07
CA ILE A 162 21.11 -15.51 1.37
C ILE A 162 22.43 -14.79 1.62
N THR A 163 23.18 -14.51 0.57
CA THR A 163 24.43 -13.73 0.66
C THR A 163 24.15 -12.28 0.27
N CYS A 164 24.53 -11.34 1.12
CA CYS A 164 24.37 -9.92 0.87
C CYS A 164 25.35 -9.40 -0.19
N LYS A 165 24.94 -8.37 -0.93
CA LYS A 165 25.90 -7.54 -1.64
C LYS A 165 26.72 -6.73 -0.66
N LEU A 166 28.01 -6.58 -0.98
CA LEU A 166 28.95 -5.83 -0.19
C LEU A 166 29.29 -4.49 -0.87
N ASN A 167 29.49 -3.47 -0.06
CA ASN A 167 30.04 -2.20 -0.48
C ASN A 167 31.58 -2.29 -0.68
N GLU A 168 32.22 -1.20 -1.10
CA GLU A 168 33.68 -1.16 -1.31
C GLU A 168 34.50 -1.42 -0.03
N ALA A 169 33.92 -1.21 1.16
CA ALA A 169 34.54 -1.50 2.44
C ALA A 169 34.35 -2.97 2.90
N GLY A 170 33.64 -3.79 2.12
CA GLY A 170 33.37 -5.19 2.44
C GLY A 170 32.22 -5.39 3.45
N GLN A 171 31.43 -4.36 3.70
CA GLN A 171 30.25 -4.41 4.56
C GLN A 171 28.98 -4.70 3.72
N PRO A 172 27.93 -5.31 4.29
CA PRO A 172 26.67 -5.50 3.56
C PRO A 172 26.06 -4.14 3.17
N VAL A 173 25.50 -4.05 1.96
CA VAL A 173 24.90 -2.79 1.49
C VAL A 173 23.70 -2.41 2.36
N ASN A 174 22.81 -3.36 2.64
CA ASN A 174 21.67 -3.13 3.53
C ASN A 174 21.06 -4.45 4.01
N PRO A 175 21.38 -4.91 5.23
CA PRO A 175 20.79 -6.11 5.83
C PRO A 175 19.27 -6.02 6.02
N LEU A 176 18.73 -4.82 6.34
CA LEU A 176 17.30 -4.63 6.57
C LEU A 176 16.49 -4.98 5.32
N LYS A 177 16.96 -4.56 4.13
CA LYS A 177 16.31 -4.89 2.86
C LYS A 177 16.42 -6.38 2.49
N VAL A 178 17.43 -7.08 3.01
CA VAL A 178 17.52 -8.54 2.85
C VAL A 178 16.42 -9.23 3.68
N GLU A 179 16.07 -8.71 4.84
CA GLU A 179 14.95 -9.22 5.65
C GLU A 179 13.58 -8.99 5.00
N ASP A 180 13.42 -7.92 4.21
CA ASP A 180 12.19 -7.70 3.44
C ASP A 180 11.92 -8.84 2.43
N PHE A 181 12.96 -9.52 1.94
CA PHE A 181 12.79 -10.69 1.09
C PHE A 181 12.01 -11.81 1.80
N LEU A 182 12.24 -11.99 3.09
CA LEU A 182 11.58 -13.03 3.89
C LEU A 182 10.07 -12.83 3.99
N THR A 183 9.63 -11.60 4.10
CA THR A 183 8.22 -11.26 4.36
C THR A 183 7.48 -10.75 3.12
N GLY A 184 8.21 -10.24 2.14
CA GLY A 184 7.64 -9.60 0.95
C GLY A 184 7.74 -10.41 -0.34
N THR A 185 8.36 -11.60 -0.31
CA THR A 185 8.53 -12.42 -1.50
C THR A 185 7.70 -13.69 -1.39
N PRO A 186 6.60 -13.81 -2.14
CA PRO A 186 5.87 -15.07 -2.25
C PRO A 186 6.74 -16.09 -3.00
N ILE A 187 6.80 -17.31 -2.49
CA ILE A 187 7.62 -18.39 -3.05
C ILE A 187 6.80 -19.16 -4.10
N ALA A 188 7.43 -19.46 -5.23
CA ALA A 188 6.86 -20.26 -6.31
C ALA A 188 7.55 -21.63 -6.40
N GLN A 189 6.79 -22.66 -6.82
CA GLN A 189 7.33 -24.01 -6.97
C GLN A 189 8.38 -24.08 -8.08
N ALA A 190 9.56 -24.64 -7.81
CA ALA A 190 10.65 -24.74 -8.77
C ALA A 190 10.26 -25.54 -10.02
N ALA A 191 9.50 -26.63 -9.88
CA ALA A 191 9.03 -27.43 -10.99
C ALA A 191 8.08 -26.66 -11.92
N TRP A 192 7.18 -25.84 -11.34
CA TRP A 192 6.32 -24.95 -12.12
C TRP A 192 7.12 -23.85 -12.83
N ILE A 193 8.08 -23.21 -12.13
CA ILE A 193 8.99 -22.20 -12.74
C ILE A 193 9.74 -22.81 -13.92
N ALA A 194 10.29 -24.02 -13.77
CA ALA A 194 11.00 -24.69 -14.86
C ALA A 194 10.09 -24.92 -16.09
N THR A 195 8.84 -25.35 -15.86
CA THR A 195 7.83 -25.52 -16.91
C THR A 195 7.49 -24.20 -17.58
N LEU A 196 7.29 -23.12 -16.79
CA LEU A 196 7.05 -21.77 -17.28
C LEU A 196 8.19 -21.26 -18.15
N CYS A 197 9.42 -21.39 -17.68
CA CYS A 197 10.61 -20.97 -18.43
C CYS A 197 10.77 -21.76 -19.72
N GLU A 198 10.55 -23.07 -19.71
CA GLU A 198 10.61 -23.92 -20.91
C GLU A 198 9.58 -23.50 -21.97
N ARG A 199 8.30 -23.37 -21.59
CA ARG A 199 7.23 -22.97 -22.53
C ARG A 199 7.40 -21.56 -23.08
N CYS A 200 8.07 -20.69 -22.32
CA CYS A 200 8.41 -19.32 -22.74
C CYS A 200 9.80 -19.22 -23.41
N ASN A 201 10.51 -20.33 -23.66
CA ASN A 201 11.86 -20.35 -24.19
C ASN A 201 12.87 -19.48 -23.42
N ASN A 202 12.70 -19.32 -22.13
CA ASN A 202 13.44 -18.42 -21.24
C ASN A 202 13.42 -16.94 -21.69
N ASP A 203 12.41 -16.53 -22.45
CA ASP A 203 12.22 -15.13 -22.81
C ASP A 203 11.56 -14.36 -21.63
N PRO A 204 12.24 -13.36 -21.04
CA PRO A 204 11.72 -12.65 -19.88
C PRO A 204 10.34 -12.02 -20.11
N THR A 205 10.11 -11.45 -21.29
CA THR A 205 8.83 -10.81 -21.62
C THR A 205 7.71 -11.84 -21.73
N ALA A 206 7.97 -12.99 -22.35
CA ALA A 206 7.00 -14.07 -22.45
C ALA A 206 6.67 -14.66 -21.07
N ILE A 207 7.67 -14.83 -20.19
CA ILE A 207 7.49 -15.29 -18.81
C ILE A 207 6.58 -14.32 -18.04
N LEU A 208 6.84 -13.01 -18.10
CA LEU A 208 6.04 -12.01 -17.40
C LEU A 208 4.60 -11.91 -17.90
N ASN A 209 4.34 -12.20 -19.17
CA ASN A 209 3.01 -12.14 -19.79
C ASN A 209 2.26 -13.47 -19.81
N ASP A 210 2.86 -14.57 -19.36
CA ASP A 210 2.19 -15.85 -19.21
C ASP A 210 1.04 -15.72 -18.19
N LYS A 211 -0.07 -16.41 -18.42
CA LYS A 211 -1.27 -16.30 -17.57
C LYS A 211 -1.21 -17.10 -16.28
N GLY A 212 -0.27 -18.05 -16.15
CA GLY A 212 -0.13 -18.87 -14.96
C GLY A 212 -1.33 -19.76 -14.64
N GLU A 213 -2.07 -20.22 -15.65
CA GLU A 213 -3.29 -21.02 -15.46
C GLU A 213 -3.04 -22.36 -14.74
N ASP A 214 -1.82 -22.86 -14.79
CA ASP A 214 -1.35 -24.13 -14.22
C ASP A 214 -0.49 -23.95 -12.96
N VAL A 215 -0.55 -22.78 -12.33
CA VAL A 215 0.25 -22.49 -11.15
C VAL A 215 -0.08 -23.42 -9.98
N VAL A 216 0.96 -23.82 -9.23
CA VAL A 216 0.85 -24.63 -8.01
C VAL A 216 1.02 -23.69 -6.81
N TRP A 217 0.13 -23.76 -5.82
CA TRP A 217 0.09 -22.85 -4.67
C TRP A 217 0.54 -23.54 -3.38
N SER A 218 0.87 -22.76 -2.37
CA SER A 218 1.23 -23.24 -1.03
C SER A 218 0.23 -22.82 0.05
N GLY A 219 -0.57 -21.78 -0.21
CA GLY A 219 -1.45 -21.17 0.78
C GLY A 219 -2.78 -21.92 1.00
N PRO A 220 -3.57 -21.44 1.98
CA PRO A 220 -4.81 -22.12 2.39
C PRO A 220 -5.98 -22.02 1.41
N TYR A 221 -5.89 -21.15 0.41
CA TYR A 221 -6.94 -20.96 -0.60
C TYR A 221 -6.39 -21.02 -2.00
N THR A 222 -7.26 -21.40 -2.95
CA THR A 222 -6.96 -21.44 -4.37
C THR A 222 -8.08 -20.84 -5.19
N ARG A 223 -7.80 -20.58 -6.46
CA ARG A 223 -8.77 -20.11 -7.44
C ARG A 223 -9.99 -21.05 -7.50
N TYR A 224 -11.19 -20.44 -7.43
CA TYR A 224 -12.47 -21.12 -7.64
C TYR A 224 -13.22 -20.58 -8.84
N TYR A 225 -13.40 -19.24 -8.90
CA TYR A 225 -14.12 -18.54 -9.96
C TYR A 225 -13.64 -17.09 -10.05
N ASP A 226 -13.58 -16.54 -11.25
CA ASP A 226 -13.33 -15.13 -11.47
C ASP A 226 -14.05 -14.63 -12.73
N ASP A 227 -14.53 -13.39 -12.68
CA ASP A 227 -15.13 -12.63 -13.79
C ASP A 227 -14.81 -11.13 -13.65
N ASP A 228 -15.49 -10.27 -14.43
CA ASP A 228 -15.30 -8.82 -14.40
C ASP A 228 -15.84 -8.14 -13.14
N GLN A 229 -16.55 -8.87 -12.27
CA GLN A 229 -17.22 -8.31 -11.09
C GLN A 229 -16.69 -8.86 -9.76
N LYS A 230 -16.13 -10.05 -9.75
CA LYS A 230 -15.64 -10.69 -8.53
C LYS A 230 -14.57 -11.74 -8.80
N VAL A 231 -13.75 -11.97 -7.79
CA VAL A 231 -12.86 -13.13 -7.71
C VAL A 231 -13.25 -13.96 -6.48
N VAL A 232 -13.30 -15.28 -6.63
CA VAL A 232 -13.68 -16.21 -5.56
C VAL A 232 -12.60 -17.25 -5.39
N PHE A 233 -12.17 -17.43 -4.13
CA PHE A 233 -11.24 -18.45 -3.72
C PHE A 233 -11.96 -19.53 -2.92
N ILE A 234 -11.47 -20.77 -3.00
CA ILE A 234 -11.94 -21.91 -2.21
C ILE A 234 -10.81 -22.41 -1.33
N ARG A 235 -11.14 -22.78 -0.08
CA ARG A 235 -10.17 -23.35 0.85
C ARG A 235 -9.67 -24.69 0.36
N ASP A 236 -8.36 -24.90 0.45
CA ASP A 236 -7.74 -26.21 0.27
C ASP A 236 -7.81 -27.01 1.56
N ASP A 237 -8.68 -28.02 1.61
CA ASP A 237 -8.84 -28.84 2.79
C ASP A 237 -7.62 -29.77 3.06
N ASN A 238 -6.63 -29.81 2.12
CA ASN A 238 -5.35 -30.51 2.32
C ASN A 238 -4.19 -29.55 2.62
N TYR A 239 -4.49 -28.28 2.88
CA TYR A 239 -3.49 -27.25 3.16
C TYR A 239 -2.54 -27.70 4.30
N TRP A 240 -1.23 -27.55 4.07
CA TRP A 240 -0.17 -27.99 4.96
C TRP A 240 -0.21 -27.32 6.34
N GLY A 241 -0.68 -26.07 6.41
CA GLY A 241 -0.72 -25.28 7.66
C GLY A 241 -1.70 -25.81 8.72
N GLN A 242 -2.42 -26.93 8.45
CA GLN A 242 -3.13 -27.70 9.47
C GLN A 242 -2.18 -28.40 10.45
N ASP A 243 -0.90 -28.53 10.10
CA ASP A 243 0.12 -29.06 10.98
C ASP A 243 0.29 -28.20 12.24
N GLU A 244 0.58 -28.85 13.38
CA GLU A 244 0.78 -28.18 14.68
C GLU A 244 1.94 -27.18 14.68
N SER A 245 2.89 -27.30 13.73
CA SER A 245 4.01 -26.36 13.57
C SER A 245 3.59 -25.02 12.94
N MET A 246 2.29 -24.91 12.51
CA MET A 246 1.76 -23.67 11.94
C MET A 246 0.45 -23.27 12.62
N TRP A 247 -0.69 -23.39 11.96
CA TRP A 247 -2.00 -22.99 12.51
C TRP A 247 -2.69 -24.08 13.33
N GLY A 248 -2.31 -25.37 13.15
CA GLY A 248 -2.95 -26.53 13.77
C GLY A 248 -4.40 -26.76 13.34
N LYS A 249 -4.92 -25.96 12.40
CA LYS A 249 -6.31 -26.00 11.92
C LYS A 249 -6.43 -25.34 10.55
N LEU A 250 -7.53 -25.58 9.86
CA LEU A 250 -7.90 -24.85 8.65
C LEU A 250 -8.52 -23.48 8.99
N PRO A 251 -8.42 -22.47 8.08
CA PRO A 251 -9.20 -21.25 8.21
C PRO A 251 -10.70 -21.55 8.18
N VAL A 252 -11.50 -20.75 8.89
CA VAL A 252 -12.93 -21.02 9.10
C VAL A 252 -13.76 -20.83 7.83
N PRO A 253 -13.66 -19.70 7.06
CA PRO A 253 -14.40 -19.55 5.83
C PRO A 253 -13.98 -20.59 4.79
N LYS A 254 -14.95 -21.21 4.13
CA LYS A 254 -14.68 -22.14 3.02
C LYS A 254 -14.41 -21.39 1.72
N TYR A 255 -15.05 -20.24 1.54
CA TYR A 255 -14.86 -19.37 0.39
C TYR A 255 -14.48 -17.97 0.85
N ILE A 256 -13.64 -17.33 0.06
CA ILE A 256 -13.40 -15.89 0.11
C ILE A 256 -13.87 -15.32 -1.22
N ALA A 257 -14.80 -14.36 -1.18
CA ALA A 257 -15.29 -13.67 -2.36
C ALA A 257 -14.87 -12.20 -2.30
N HIS A 258 -14.13 -11.73 -3.28
CA HIS A 258 -13.68 -10.37 -3.37
C HIS A 258 -14.40 -9.67 -4.52
N ALA A 259 -15.43 -8.88 -4.19
CA ALA A 259 -16.17 -8.12 -5.17
C ALA A 259 -15.36 -6.90 -5.67
N ILE A 260 -15.57 -6.53 -6.93
CA ILE A 260 -14.91 -5.39 -7.57
C ILE A 260 -15.85 -4.19 -7.48
N TYR A 261 -15.49 -3.21 -6.65
CA TYR A 261 -16.20 -1.94 -6.53
C TYR A 261 -15.30 -0.81 -7.01
N ALA A 262 -15.80 -0.01 -7.93
CA ALA A 262 -15.01 1.03 -8.59
C ALA A 262 -14.71 2.25 -7.71
N ASP A 263 -15.50 2.45 -6.65
CA ASP A 263 -15.37 3.62 -5.77
C ASP A 263 -15.76 3.31 -4.31
N ASN A 264 -15.44 4.24 -3.41
CA ASN A 264 -15.72 4.12 -1.99
C ASN A 264 -17.22 4.04 -1.67
N ALA A 265 -18.05 4.77 -2.40
CA ALA A 265 -19.49 4.83 -2.14
C ALA A 265 -20.20 3.50 -2.46
N ALA A 266 -19.78 2.81 -3.52
CA ALA A 266 -20.31 1.50 -3.86
C ALA A 266 -19.96 0.44 -2.80
N GLY A 267 -18.73 0.45 -2.30
CA GLY A 267 -18.30 -0.43 -1.20
C GLY A 267 -19.04 -0.16 0.10
N GLU A 268 -19.26 1.11 0.46
CA GLU A 268 -20.05 1.50 1.63
C GLU A 268 -21.50 0.98 1.55
N LEU A 269 -22.15 1.15 0.41
CA LEU A 269 -23.52 0.66 0.20
C LEU A 269 -23.62 -0.86 0.37
N ALA A 270 -22.67 -1.61 -0.17
CA ALA A 270 -22.61 -3.06 -0.03
C ALA A 270 -22.38 -3.51 1.42
N LEU A 271 -21.49 -2.82 2.16
CA LEU A 271 -21.28 -3.07 3.59
C LEU A 271 -22.55 -2.82 4.39
N LYS A 272 -23.23 -1.69 4.18
CA LYS A 272 -24.52 -1.35 4.84
C LYS A 272 -25.60 -2.37 4.55
N ALA A 273 -25.65 -2.89 3.34
CA ALA A 273 -26.62 -3.91 2.93
C ALA A 273 -26.31 -5.32 3.48
N GLY A 274 -25.16 -5.54 4.11
CA GLY A 274 -24.71 -6.85 4.55
C GLY A 274 -24.27 -7.78 3.41
N GLU A 275 -24.01 -7.22 2.23
CA GLU A 275 -23.48 -7.95 1.07
C GLU A 275 -21.97 -8.21 1.19
N VAL A 276 -21.28 -7.38 1.98
CA VAL A 276 -19.85 -7.43 2.26
C VAL A 276 -19.64 -7.55 3.76
N ASP A 277 -18.71 -8.41 4.17
CA ASP A 277 -18.31 -8.59 5.56
C ASP A 277 -17.13 -7.69 5.95
N VAL A 278 -16.17 -7.49 5.04
CA VAL A 278 -14.97 -6.67 5.26
C VAL A 278 -14.86 -5.62 4.16
N CYS A 279 -14.98 -4.35 4.53
CA CYS A 279 -14.78 -3.24 3.61
C CYS A 279 -13.41 -2.59 3.86
N GLN A 280 -12.57 -2.61 2.83
CA GLN A 280 -11.21 -2.06 2.84
C GLN A 280 -11.15 -0.65 2.21
N GLN A 281 -12.30 -0.08 1.91
CA GLN A 281 -12.43 1.25 1.32
C GLN A 281 -12.72 2.30 2.39
N PHE A 282 -12.39 3.56 2.09
CA PHE A 282 -12.74 4.67 2.96
C PHE A 282 -14.26 4.88 3.02
N ILE A 283 -14.78 4.98 4.23
CA ILE A 283 -16.18 5.32 4.52
C ILE A 283 -16.19 6.60 5.35
N GLY A 284 -16.76 7.67 4.80
CA GLY A 284 -16.84 8.94 5.51
C GLY A 284 -17.80 8.87 6.70
N ASN A 285 -17.42 9.49 7.83
CA ASN A 285 -18.20 9.45 9.08
C ASN A 285 -18.59 8.02 9.49
N ILE A 286 -17.63 7.12 9.41
CA ILE A 286 -17.82 5.67 9.66
C ILE A 286 -18.62 5.37 10.92
N GLN A 287 -18.46 6.19 11.97
CA GLN A 287 -19.17 6.05 13.24
C GLN A 287 -20.70 6.16 13.12
N ASN A 288 -21.22 6.83 12.09
CA ASN A 288 -22.66 6.96 11.89
C ASN A 288 -23.33 5.61 11.62
N LEU A 289 -22.57 4.63 11.10
CA LEU A 289 -23.09 3.30 10.78
C LEU A 289 -23.60 2.57 12.03
N TRP A 290 -22.98 2.77 13.20
CA TRP A 290 -23.45 2.18 14.45
C TRP A 290 -24.17 3.17 15.36
N LEU A 291 -23.86 4.49 15.28
CA LEU A 291 -24.50 5.50 16.13
C LEU A 291 -25.86 5.96 15.61
N GLU A 292 -26.03 6.07 14.30
CA GLU A 292 -27.25 6.61 13.66
C GLU A 292 -28.05 5.52 12.94
N ASP A 293 -27.36 4.63 12.21
CA ASP A 293 -28.00 3.59 11.37
C ASP A 293 -28.25 2.28 12.15
N ASP A 294 -27.73 2.14 13.38
CA ASP A 294 -27.86 0.94 14.26
C ASP A 294 -27.44 -0.37 13.55
N LEU A 295 -26.40 -0.29 12.71
CA LEU A 295 -25.86 -1.44 11.97
C LEU A 295 -24.83 -2.20 12.81
N PRO A 296 -24.72 -3.54 12.67
CA PRO A 296 -23.72 -4.35 13.36
C PRO A 296 -22.35 -4.20 12.67
N ILE A 297 -21.84 -2.98 12.65
CA ILE A 297 -20.57 -2.63 12.01
C ILE A 297 -19.60 -2.17 13.08
N SER A 298 -18.39 -2.67 13.03
CA SER A 298 -17.26 -2.29 13.87
C SER A 298 -16.02 -1.96 13.05
N THR A 299 -15.03 -1.39 13.69
CA THR A 299 -13.73 -1.01 13.14
C THR A 299 -12.61 -1.56 14.00
N PHE A 300 -11.34 -1.40 13.59
CA PHE A 300 -10.22 -1.96 14.34
C PHE A 300 -10.03 -1.32 15.72
N TYR A 301 -10.29 0.00 15.87
CA TYR A 301 -10.40 0.71 17.14
C TYR A 301 -11.81 1.25 17.29
N ASP A 302 -12.33 1.27 18.51
CA ASP A 302 -13.68 1.78 18.82
C ASP A 302 -13.77 3.31 18.72
N GLU A 303 -12.64 4.01 18.84
CA GLU A 303 -12.53 5.46 18.79
C GLU A 303 -11.66 5.92 17.61
N ALA A 304 -11.81 7.20 17.23
CA ALA A 304 -10.96 7.79 16.19
C ALA A 304 -9.46 7.61 16.49
N PRO A 305 -8.65 7.27 15.53
CA PRO A 305 -8.89 7.27 14.07
C PRO A 305 -9.57 6.01 13.51
N TYR A 306 -10.14 5.14 14.30
CA TYR A 306 -10.85 3.89 13.97
C TYR A 306 -10.00 2.81 13.28
N GLY A 307 -8.90 3.17 12.63
CA GLY A 307 -7.99 2.28 11.92
C GLY A 307 -6.54 2.43 12.35
N MET A 308 -5.73 1.41 12.07
CA MET A 308 -4.29 1.41 12.32
C MET A 308 -3.57 2.27 11.27
N CYS A 309 -3.24 3.52 11.59
CA CYS A 309 -2.59 4.46 10.68
C CYS A 309 -1.10 4.10 10.50
N LEU A 310 -0.76 3.51 9.37
CA LEU A 310 0.60 3.06 9.03
C LEU A 310 1.15 3.70 7.75
N THR A 311 0.41 4.63 7.15
CA THR A 311 0.86 5.33 5.95
C THR A 311 0.43 6.78 5.96
N MET A 312 1.04 7.58 5.11
CA MET A 312 0.83 9.02 5.06
C MET A 312 0.62 9.47 3.60
N PRO A 313 -0.63 9.53 3.12
CA PRO A 313 -0.92 10.10 1.81
C PRO A 313 -0.30 11.48 1.67
N THR A 314 0.49 11.63 0.62
CA THR A 314 1.43 12.72 0.44
C THR A 314 1.20 13.39 -0.91
N ALA A 315 1.21 14.71 -0.94
CA ALA A 315 1.32 15.52 -2.15
C ALA A 315 2.79 15.61 -2.55
N TRP A 316 3.14 14.98 -3.66
CA TRP A 316 4.49 14.94 -4.21
C TRP A 316 4.67 16.03 -5.24
N TYR A 317 5.76 16.76 -5.16
CA TYR A 317 6.13 17.74 -6.15
C TYR A 317 6.93 17.12 -7.29
N ASN A 318 6.64 17.51 -8.52
CA ASN A 318 7.37 17.06 -9.70
C ASN A 318 8.57 17.97 -9.99
N MET A 319 9.77 17.54 -9.63
CA MET A 319 11.01 18.28 -9.80
C MET A 319 11.47 18.39 -11.27
N ASN A 320 10.79 17.77 -12.23
CA ASN A 320 11.05 17.99 -13.64
C ASN A 320 10.57 19.38 -14.10
N LEU A 321 9.73 20.04 -13.32
CA LEU A 321 9.23 21.39 -13.63
C LEU A 321 10.12 22.46 -12.97
N PRO A 322 10.72 23.38 -13.74
CA PRO A 322 11.60 24.44 -13.20
C PRO A 322 10.92 25.27 -12.10
N VAL A 323 9.64 25.63 -12.25
CA VAL A 323 8.88 26.38 -11.24
C VAL A 323 8.83 25.66 -9.89
N ILE A 324 8.85 24.35 -9.88
CA ILE A 324 8.87 23.50 -8.67
C ILE A 324 10.31 23.29 -8.17
N ALA A 325 11.22 22.86 -9.06
CA ALA A 325 12.58 22.47 -8.69
C ALA A 325 13.40 23.65 -8.14
N GLU A 326 13.30 24.82 -8.78
CA GLU A 326 14.09 26.02 -8.44
C GLU A 326 13.53 26.78 -7.23
N ASN A 327 12.29 26.48 -6.76
CA ASN A 327 11.59 27.29 -5.76
C ASN A 327 11.16 26.48 -4.52
N ALA A 328 12.10 26.22 -3.60
CA ALA A 328 11.77 25.59 -2.30
C ALA A 328 10.75 26.45 -1.51
N GLY A 329 10.83 27.78 -1.62
CA GLY A 329 9.86 28.71 -1.03
C GLY A 329 8.43 28.47 -1.52
N LEU A 330 8.22 28.20 -2.83
CA LEU A 330 6.91 27.84 -3.38
C LEU A 330 6.37 26.53 -2.78
N ARG A 331 7.21 25.50 -2.75
CA ARG A 331 6.82 24.20 -2.20
C ARG A 331 6.40 24.31 -0.73
N LYS A 332 7.21 25.03 0.08
CA LYS A 332 6.92 25.25 1.49
C LYS A 332 5.69 26.15 1.69
N ALA A 333 5.51 27.19 0.89
CA ALA A 333 4.36 28.09 0.98
C ALA A 333 3.04 27.37 0.72
N ILE A 334 2.96 26.49 -0.29
CA ILE A 334 1.78 25.65 -0.56
C ILE A 334 1.49 24.75 0.65
N ALA A 335 2.51 24.10 1.21
CA ALA A 335 2.38 23.25 2.39
C ALA A 335 1.91 24.05 3.61
N MET A 336 2.44 25.26 3.87
CA MET A 336 2.02 26.14 4.98
C MET A 336 0.60 26.68 4.80
N ALA A 337 0.19 27.01 3.57
CA ALA A 337 -1.16 27.52 3.29
C ALA A 337 -2.24 26.43 3.40
N THR A 338 -1.88 25.15 3.22
CA THR A 338 -2.83 24.05 3.26
C THR A 338 -3.50 23.91 4.63
N ASP A 339 -4.83 23.79 4.64
CA ASP A 339 -5.65 23.64 5.85
C ASP A 339 -5.77 22.15 6.24
N TYR A 340 -4.85 21.67 7.06
CA TYR A 340 -4.82 20.26 7.48
C TYR A 340 -5.93 19.89 8.45
N GLU A 341 -6.39 20.84 9.28
CA GLU A 341 -7.54 20.59 10.16
C GLU A 341 -8.79 20.34 9.32
N ALA A 342 -8.97 21.11 8.24
CA ALA A 342 -10.04 20.88 7.28
C ALA A 342 -9.89 19.55 6.54
N ILE A 343 -8.67 19.12 6.19
CA ILE A 343 -8.44 17.81 5.59
C ILE A 343 -8.87 16.70 6.56
N ILE A 344 -8.42 16.74 7.81
CA ILE A 344 -8.74 15.71 8.79
C ILE A 344 -10.23 15.70 9.12
N ALA A 345 -10.84 16.87 9.33
CA ALA A 345 -12.25 16.96 9.67
C ALA A 345 -13.19 16.62 8.50
N ASN A 346 -12.89 17.07 7.28
CA ASN A 346 -13.83 17.00 6.16
C ASN A 346 -13.47 15.92 5.13
N ALA A 347 -12.18 15.73 4.81
CA ALA A 347 -11.77 14.70 3.88
C ALA A 347 -11.67 13.34 4.58
N MET A 348 -11.03 13.30 5.77
CA MET A 348 -10.85 12.06 6.55
C MET A 348 -11.97 11.80 7.56
N THR A 349 -12.85 12.76 7.80
CA THR A 349 -13.93 12.66 8.81
C THR A 349 -13.43 12.14 10.17
N ASN A 350 -12.31 12.71 10.62
CA ASN A 350 -11.55 12.40 11.84
C ASN A 350 -10.94 10.98 11.91
N GLN A 351 -10.77 10.31 10.76
CA GLN A 351 -10.08 9.01 10.67
C GLN A 351 -8.56 9.16 10.46
N SER A 352 -7.98 10.18 11.08
CA SER A 352 -6.53 10.47 11.08
C SER A 352 -6.18 11.23 12.35
N PRO A 353 -5.03 10.95 13.00
CA PRO A 353 -4.48 11.86 13.98
C PRO A 353 -4.11 13.19 13.33
N THR A 354 -4.15 14.27 14.10
CA THR A 354 -3.76 15.61 13.66
C THR A 354 -2.24 15.78 13.66
N PHE A 355 -1.72 16.76 12.90
CA PHE A 355 -0.30 17.10 12.96
C PHE A 355 0.11 17.87 14.23
N ALA A 356 -0.84 18.24 15.07
CA ALA A 356 -0.59 18.73 16.42
C ALA A 356 -0.32 17.57 17.40
N GLU A 357 -1.00 16.45 17.23
CA GLU A 357 -0.79 15.22 18.01
C GLU A 357 0.45 14.46 17.54
N VAL A 358 0.66 14.37 16.23
CA VAL A 358 1.81 13.70 15.63
C VAL A 358 2.52 14.68 14.68
N PRO A 359 3.65 15.26 15.09
CA PRO A 359 4.39 16.23 14.28
C PRO A 359 4.82 15.68 12.93
N ARG A 360 4.91 16.55 11.93
CA ARG A 360 5.35 16.18 10.58
C ARG A 360 6.74 15.60 10.59
N SER A 361 6.88 14.47 9.96
CA SER A 361 8.15 13.80 9.79
C SER A 361 8.05 12.78 8.66
N LEU A 362 9.01 11.88 8.59
CA LEU A 362 9.01 10.69 7.72
C LEU A 362 8.53 9.43 8.48
N MET A 363 8.04 9.61 9.72
CA MET A 363 7.65 8.54 10.63
C MET A 363 6.13 8.40 10.73
N ASN A 364 5.66 7.16 10.82
CA ASN A 364 4.26 6.87 11.13
C ASN A 364 3.91 7.22 12.59
N PRO A 365 2.63 7.37 12.93
CA PRO A 365 2.18 7.71 14.28
C PRO A 365 2.25 6.51 15.26
N THR A 366 3.30 5.71 15.19
CA THR A 366 3.54 4.62 16.12
C THR A 366 4.58 5.02 17.16
N PRO A 367 4.45 4.62 18.43
CA PRO A 367 5.42 4.99 19.46
C PRO A 367 6.87 4.64 19.10
N GLY A 368 7.10 3.49 18.47
CA GLY A 368 8.42 3.02 18.06
C GLY A 368 9.06 3.94 17.02
N GLU A 369 8.32 4.32 15.97
CA GLU A 369 8.84 5.21 14.94
C GLU A 369 9.00 6.64 15.44
N GLN A 370 8.07 7.14 16.26
CA GLN A 370 8.15 8.48 16.84
C GLN A 370 9.33 8.65 17.81
N ALA A 371 9.84 7.57 18.38
CA ALA A 371 11.04 7.59 19.23
C ALA A 371 12.37 7.65 18.42
N LEU A 372 12.32 7.47 17.09
CA LEU A 372 13.51 7.42 16.24
C LEU A 372 14.05 8.78 15.78
N TYR A 373 13.42 9.89 16.18
CA TYR A 373 13.97 11.22 15.88
C TYR A 373 13.75 12.19 17.04
N ASN A 374 14.56 13.24 17.08
CA ASN A 374 14.48 14.26 18.13
C ASN A 374 13.46 15.34 17.73
N HIS A 375 12.28 15.31 18.36
CA HIS A 375 11.18 16.25 18.12
C HIS A 375 11.57 17.70 18.39
N GLU A 376 12.36 17.98 19.44
CA GLU A 376 12.80 19.35 19.80
C GLU A 376 13.73 19.92 18.73
N ALA A 377 14.59 19.08 18.15
CA ALA A 377 15.54 19.50 17.12
C ALA A 377 14.89 19.88 15.77
N VAL A 378 13.64 19.54 15.56
CA VAL A 378 12.86 19.83 14.34
C VAL A 378 11.65 20.72 14.61
N ALA A 379 11.44 21.17 15.85
CA ALA A 379 10.25 21.94 16.24
C ALA A 379 10.10 23.25 15.45
N ASP A 380 11.20 23.96 15.25
CA ASP A 380 11.21 25.25 14.50
C ASP A 380 11.01 25.07 12.99
N LEU A 381 11.09 23.84 12.48
CA LEU A 381 10.84 23.53 11.06
C LEU A 381 9.38 23.15 10.79
N GLN A 382 8.60 22.90 11.84
CA GLN A 382 7.18 22.53 11.72
C GLN A 382 6.34 23.72 11.24
N TRP A 383 5.21 23.43 10.64
CA TRP A 383 4.17 24.41 10.27
C TRP A 383 2.79 23.87 10.64
N ALA A 384 1.93 24.76 11.11
CA ALA A 384 0.59 24.39 11.57
C ALA A 384 -0.40 24.15 10.42
N GLY A 385 -0.15 24.72 9.25
CA GLY A 385 -1.12 24.81 8.16
C GLY A 385 -2.03 26.05 8.27
N ASN A 386 -2.72 26.36 7.17
CA ASN A 386 -3.59 27.54 7.04
C ASN A 386 -2.89 28.88 7.39
N ASP A 387 -1.55 28.89 7.30
CA ASP A 387 -0.69 30.06 7.52
C ASP A 387 -0.51 30.84 6.21
N ILE A 388 -1.55 31.59 5.86
CA ILE A 388 -1.59 32.35 4.60
C ILE A 388 -0.57 33.50 4.61
N ASP A 389 -0.40 34.18 5.74
CA ASP A 389 0.53 35.32 5.86
C ASP A 389 1.99 34.85 5.76
N GLY A 390 2.35 33.78 6.46
CA GLY A 390 3.69 33.18 6.37
C GLY A 390 3.97 32.63 4.98
N ALA A 391 3.01 31.98 4.34
CA ALA A 391 3.14 31.49 2.96
C ALA A 391 3.36 32.62 1.96
N ASN A 392 2.60 33.72 2.07
CA ASN A 392 2.79 34.90 1.23
C ASN A 392 4.17 35.55 1.42
N ALA A 393 4.64 35.64 2.67
CA ALA A 393 5.98 36.16 2.96
C ALA A 393 7.10 35.33 2.31
N LEU A 394 6.98 34.00 2.34
CA LEU A 394 7.92 33.11 1.64
C LEU A 394 7.91 33.27 0.12
N LEU A 395 6.73 33.45 -0.47
CA LEU A 395 6.61 33.66 -1.91
C LEU A 395 7.21 35.02 -2.32
N ASP A 396 7.00 36.06 -1.52
CA ASP A 396 7.59 37.39 -1.73
C ASP A 396 9.13 37.31 -1.63
N GLU A 397 9.66 36.62 -0.63
CA GLU A 397 11.11 36.38 -0.47
C GLU A 397 11.70 35.61 -1.66
N ALA A 398 10.97 34.62 -2.18
CA ALA A 398 11.35 33.86 -3.36
C ALA A 398 11.24 34.67 -4.69
N GLY A 399 10.72 35.92 -4.64
CA GLY A 399 10.51 36.74 -5.81
C GLY A 399 9.35 36.32 -6.71
N LEU A 400 8.46 35.46 -6.20
CA LEU A 400 7.24 35.01 -6.87
C LEU A 400 6.11 35.97 -6.51
N ILE A 401 6.00 37.09 -7.26
CA ILE A 401 5.07 38.17 -6.96
C ILE A 401 4.06 38.35 -8.10
N ASP A 402 2.89 38.88 -7.78
CA ASP A 402 1.90 39.34 -8.75
C ASP A 402 2.38 40.68 -9.35
N THR A 403 2.90 40.64 -10.58
CA THR A 403 3.51 41.83 -11.22
C THR A 403 2.51 42.61 -12.04
N ASP A 404 1.43 42.04 -12.52
CA ASP A 404 0.41 42.67 -13.35
C ASP A 404 -0.87 43.04 -12.62
N GLY A 405 -1.03 42.58 -11.38
CA GLY A 405 -2.13 42.90 -10.48
C GLY A 405 -3.41 42.09 -10.75
N ASP A 406 -3.30 40.92 -11.38
CA ASP A 406 -4.44 40.04 -11.69
C ASP A 406 -4.83 39.11 -10.53
N GLY A 407 -4.04 39.13 -9.46
CA GLY A 407 -4.24 38.32 -8.25
C GLY A 407 -3.49 36.98 -8.25
N TRP A 408 -2.72 36.69 -9.30
CA TRP A 408 -1.90 35.49 -9.41
C TRP A 408 -0.41 35.86 -9.45
N ARG A 409 0.39 34.98 -8.83
CA ARG A 409 1.85 35.15 -8.83
C ARG A 409 2.49 34.58 -10.10
N GLU A 410 3.60 35.15 -10.52
CA GLU A 410 4.32 34.69 -11.69
C GLU A 410 5.68 34.08 -11.39
N PHE A 411 6.07 33.18 -12.28
CA PHE A 411 7.42 32.66 -12.41
C PHE A 411 7.91 32.92 -13.84
N ASN A 412 9.04 33.65 -13.98
CA ASN A 412 9.58 34.06 -15.28
C ASN A 412 8.59 34.89 -16.14
N GLY A 413 7.69 35.63 -15.50
CA GLY A 413 6.70 36.47 -16.17
C GLY A 413 5.46 35.74 -16.67
N GLU A 414 5.29 34.49 -16.26
CA GLU A 414 4.09 33.69 -16.55
C GLU A 414 3.36 33.32 -15.24
N LYS A 415 2.04 33.37 -15.25
CA LYS A 415 1.20 32.96 -14.13
C LYS A 415 1.58 31.55 -13.67
N ILE A 416 1.74 31.35 -12.35
CA ILE A 416 2.00 30.04 -11.78
C ILE A 416 0.69 29.22 -11.80
N THR A 417 0.63 28.24 -12.70
CA THR A 417 -0.47 27.26 -12.79
C THR A 417 0.08 25.87 -12.60
N LEU A 418 -0.44 25.14 -11.62
CA LEU A 418 0.04 23.83 -11.19
C LEU A 418 -1.07 22.78 -11.33
N ASN A 419 -0.96 21.88 -12.31
CA ASN A 419 -1.85 20.73 -12.39
C ASN A 419 -1.55 19.75 -11.24
N ALA A 420 -2.61 19.35 -10.51
CA ALA A 420 -2.51 18.46 -9.36
C ALA A 420 -3.36 17.19 -9.59
N VAL A 421 -2.75 16.02 -9.64
CA VAL A 421 -3.43 14.77 -9.99
C VAL A 421 -3.62 13.84 -8.79
N CYS A 422 -4.82 13.27 -8.66
CA CYS A 422 -5.09 12.15 -7.76
C CYS A 422 -6.14 11.21 -8.40
N PRO A 423 -6.24 9.93 -7.97
CA PRO A 423 -7.13 8.97 -8.63
C PRO A 423 -8.61 9.35 -8.58
N ASN A 424 -9.33 9.06 -9.65
CA ASN A 424 -10.79 9.15 -9.66
C ASN A 424 -11.40 8.14 -8.67
N GLY A 425 -12.52 8.52 -8.01
CA GLY A 425 -13.26 7.66 -7.08
C GLY A 425 -12.67 7.53 -5.66
N TRP A 426 -11.46 8.04 -5.41
CA TRP A 426 -10.83 8.07 -4.08
C TRP A 426 -11.23 9.34 -3.35
N SER A 427 -12.41 9.30 -2.73
CA SER A 427 -13.12 10.49 -2.24
C SER A 427 -12.37 11.28 -1.18
N ASP A 428 -11.67 10.59 -0.25
CA ASP A 428 -10.81 11.19 0.78
C ASP A 428 -9.65 11.97 0.14
N TRP A 429 -8.99 11.39 -0.86
CA TRP A 429 -7.88 12.03 -1.56
C TRP A 429 -8.34 13.20 -2.43
N GLN A 430 -9.46 13.04 -3.14
CA GLN A 430 -10.02 14.11 -3.97
C GLN A 430 -10.42 15.32 -3.11
N ALA A 431 -11.07 15.08 -1.95
CA ALA A 431 -11.43 16.14 -1.03
C ALA A 431 -10.19 16.85 -0.45
N ALA A 432 -9.15 16.10 -0.09
CA ALA A 432 -7.89 16.67 0.37
C ALA A 432 -7.23 17.54 -0.71
N MET A 433 -7.17 17.09 -1.96
CA MET A 433 -6.60 17.83 -3.06
C MET A 433 -7.37 19.12 -3.38
N GLN A 434 -8.71 19.12 -3.22
CA GLN A 434 -9.52 20.34 -3.35
C GLN A 434 -9.17 21.37 -2.27
N ILE A 435 -8.88 20.92 -1.05
CA ILE A 435 -8.45 21.82 0.04
C ILE A 435 -7.06 22.41 -0.26
N VAL A 436 -6.15 21.62 -0.82
CA VAL A 436 -4.84 22.11 -1.29
C VAL A 436 -5.01 23.15 -2.39
N ALA A 437 -5.90 22.92 -3.37
CA ALA A 437 -6.18 23.89 -4.43
C ALA A 437 -6.76 25.20 -3.88
N ALA A 438 -7.72 25.11 -2.97
CA ALA A 438 -8.29 26.30 -2.32
C ALA A 438 -7.27 27.08 -1.46
N ALA A 439 -6.25 26.39 -0.92
CA ALA A 439 -5.12 27.05 -0.25
C ALA A 439 -4.24 27.78 -1.25
N GLY A 440 -4.00 27.22 -2.42
CA GLY A 440 -3.27 27.86 -3.52
C GLY A 440 -3.89 29.19 -3.95
N GLU A 441 -5.22 29.24 -4.11
CA GLU A 441 -5.94 30.49 -4.47
C GLU A 441 -5.69 31.61 -3.45
N LYS A 442 -5.62 31.29 -2.15
CA LYS A 442 -5.40 32.28 -1.08
C LYS A 442 -4.01 32.91 -1.11
N ILE A 443 -3.04 32.26 -1.77
CA ILE A 443 -1.64 32.73 -1.89
C ILE A 443 -1.27 33.11 -3.33
N GLY A 444 -2.26 33.21 -4.23
CA GLY A 444 -2.03 33.61 -5.62
C GLY A 444 -1.35 32.55 -6.49
N VAL A 445 -1.51 31.26 -6.16
CA VAL A 445 -1.01 30.11 -6.92
C VAL A 445 -2.18 29.29 -7.44
N ASP A 446 -2.32 29.19 -8.77
CA ASP A 446 -3.42 28.48 -9.42
C ASP A 446 -3.16 26.98 -9.46
N ILE A 447 -3.68 26.25 -8.45
CA ILE A 447 -3.58 24.78 -8.37
C ILE A 447 -4.86 24.18 -8.95
N GLN A 448 -4.74 23.37 -10.02
CA GLN A 448 -5.85 22.80 -10.77
C GLN A 448 -5.93 21.28 -10.56
N PRO A 449 -6.87 20.79 -9.73
CA PRO A 449 -7.09 19.37 -9.52
C PRO A 449 -7.59 18.64 -10.78
N GLU A 450 -6.99 17.48 -11.06
CA GLU A 450 -7.38 16.56 -12.12
C GLU A 450 -7.54 15.14 -11.53
N TYR A 451 -8.56 14.42 -11.93
CA TYR A 451 -8.92 13.11 -11.39
C TYR A 451 -8.95 12.05 -12.48
N PRO A 452 -7.78 11.61 -12.99
CA PRO A 452 -7.70 10.55 -13.98
C PRO A 452 -8.08 9.20 -13.36
N GLU A 453 -8.52 8.28 -14.21
CA GLU A 453 -8.66 6.87 -13.83
C GLU A 453 -7.30 6.31 -13.39
N TRP A 454 -7.34 5.31 -12.50
CA TRP A 454 -6.15 4.74 -11.88
C TRP A 454 -5.08 4.31 -12.90
N ASP A 455 -5.48 3.62 -13.97
CA ASP A 455 -4.55 3.13 -15.01
C ASP A 455 -3.79 4.27 -15.71
N ILE A 456 -4.43 5.43 -15.86
CA ILE A 456 -3.80 6.61 -16.44
C ILE A 456 -2.86 7.27 -15.43
N MET A 457 -3.31 7.42 -14.19
CA MET A 457 -2.50 8.06 -13.15
C MET A 457 -1.21 7.29 -12.89
N GLN A 458 -1.28 5.97 -12.72
CA GLN A 458 -0.09 5.16 -12.44
C GLN A 458 0.97 5.26 -13.55
N THR A 459 0.56 5.32 -14.82
CA THR A 459 1.50 5.47 -15.93
C THR A 459 2.17 6.84 -15.95
N ARG A 460 1.50 7.87 -15.43
CA ARG A 460 2.04 9.24 -15.36
C ARG A 460 3.09 9.37 -14.25
N PHE A 461 2.79 9.00 -13.02
CA PHE A 461 3.73 9.21 -11.90
C PHE A 461 4.89 8.21 -11.87
N THR A 462 4.79 7.07 -12.54
CA THR A 462 5.89 6.10 -12.67
C THR A 462 6.83 6.39 -13.85
N ASP A 463 6.49 7.34 -14.72
CA ASP A 463 7.36 7.82 -15.79
C ASP A 463 8.20 9.01 -15.30
N PRO A 464 9.54 8.87 -15.17
CA PRO A 464 10.41 9.91 -14.62
C PRO A 464 10.55 11.14 -15.53
N THR A 465 9.99 11.14 -16.71
CA THR A 465 10.12 12.24 -17.70
C THR A 465 8.87 13.11 -17.81
N GLN A 466 7.82 12.79 -17.07
CA GLN A 466 6.55 13.53 -17.13
C GLN A 466 6.69 14.97 -16.66
N THR A 467 5.99 15.88 -17.37
CA THR A 467 5.93 17.31 -17.06
C THR A 467 4.52 17.89 -17.17
N ASP A 468 3.51 17.06 -17.35
CA ASP A 468 2.11 17.45 -17.53
C ASP A 468 1.35 17.67 -16.21
N TYR A 469 2.00 17.39 -15.07
CA TYR A 469 1.50 17.70 -13.73
C TYR A 469 2.63 18.25 -12.85
N ALA A 470 2.26 19.08 -11.87
CA ALA A 470 3.19 19.68 -10.90
C ALA A 470 3.12 19.01 -9.53
N ILE A 471 1.93 18.52 -9.16
CA ILE A 471 1.65 17.84 -7.90
C ILE A 471 0.92 16.56 -8.21
N PHE A 472 1.26 15.48 -7.51
CA PHE A 472 0.47 14.24 -7.53
C PHE A 472 0.34 13.67 -6.12
N MET A 473 -0.77 12.99 -5.87
CA MET A 473 -1.02 12.39 -4.58
C MET A 473 -0.70 10.90 -4.64
N TRP A 474 0.18 10.45 -3.76
CA TRP A 474 0.52 9.05 -3.58
C TRP A 474 0.89 8.77 -2.12
N SER A 475 0.83 7.51 -1.71
CA SER A 475 1.20 7.08 -0.37
C SER A 475 2.44 6.19 -0.42
N PRO A 476 3.42 6.37 0.47
CA PRO A 476 4.53 5.43 0.61
C PRO A 476 4.04 4.09 1.16
N ASP A 477 4.89 3.06 1.05
CA ASP A 477 4.62 1.75 1.62
C ASP A 477 4.37 1.82 3.13
N ALA A 478 3.46 0.97 3.61
CA ALA A 478 2.95 1.04 4.96
C ALA A 478 3.93 0.48 6.00
N ALA A 479 4.22 -0.81 5.93
CA ALA A 479 5.00 -1.53 6.93
C ALA A 479 5.80 -2.67 6.29
N SER A 480 7.04 -2.84 6.76
CA SER A 480 7.91 -3.97 6.44
C SER A 480 9.03 -4.03 7.49
N PRO A 481 9.83 -5.10 7.54
CA PRO A 481 10.99 -5.16 8.43
C PRO A 481 12.00 -4.02 8.27
N SER A 482 12.11 -3.45 7.07
CA SER A 482 13.03 -2.34 6.78
C SER A 482 12.50 -0.95 7.13
N MET A 483 11.26 -0.82 7.61
CA MET A 483 10.71 0.48 7.99
C MET A 483 11.27 0.96 9.37
N PRO A 484 11.39 2.27 9.60
CA PRO A 484 11.04 3.37 8.71
C PRO A 484 12.11 3.72 7.65
N TRP A 485 13.27 3.05 7.64
CA TRP A 485 14.32 3.32 6.65
C TRP A 485 13.77 3.23 5.21
N GLY A 486 13.01 2.18 4.90
CA GLY A 486 12.42 1.98 3.59
C GLY A 486 11.56 3.17 3.14
N ARG A 487 10.76 3.71 4.05
CA ARG A 487 9.95 4.91 3.79
C ARG A 487 10.81 6.15 3.57
N CYS A 488 11.81 6.40 4.43
CA CYS A 488 12.75 7.51 4.24
C CYS A 488 13.45 7.41 2.87
N ASN A 489 13.84 6.20 2.49
CA ASN A 489 14.44 5.91 1.19
C ASN A 489 13.48 6.21 0.04
N GLN A 490 12.18 5.86 0.16
CA GLN A 490 11.16 6.21 -0.83
C GLN A 490 10.95 7.72 -0.98
N PHE A 491 11.10 8.48 0.09
CA PHE A 491 10.94 9.93 0.05
C PHE A 491 12.14 10.67 -0.52
N LEU A 492 13.37 10.23 -0.20
CA LEU A 492 14.54 11.07 -0.33
C LEU A 492 15.66 10.51 -1.22
N SER A 493 15.67 9.20 -1.51
CA SER A 493 16.82 8.61 -2.20
C SER A 493 16.88 8.96 -3.68
N SER A 494 18.02 9.48 -4.15
CA SER A 494 18.27 9.77 -5.55
C SER A 494 18.46 8.50 -6.41
N GLN A 495 18.64 7.32 -5.82
CA GLN A 495 18.75 6.05 -6.56
C GLN A 495 17.54 5.74 -7.46
N PHE A 496 16.38 6.32 -7.15
CA PHE A 496 15.14 6.11 -7.90
C PHE A 496 14.92 7.15 -9.01
N VAL A 497 15.74 8.20 -9.06
CA VAL A 497 15.64 9.26 -10.07
C VAL A 497 15.94 8.69 -11.45
N GLY A 498 15.09 9.01 -12.43
CA GLY A 498 15.24 8.54 -13.81
C GLY A 498 14.83 7.08 -14.05
N LEU A 499 14.34 6.35 -13.05
CA LEU A 499 13.87 4.98 -13.24
C LEU A 499 12.54 4.94 -13.99
N GLN A 500 12.50 4.19 -15.09
CA GLN A 500 11.26 3.90 -15.82
C GLN A 500 10.40 2.88 -15.08
N ASN A 501 9.08 3.05 -15.12
CA ASN A 501 8.12 2.22 -14.39
C ASN A 501 8.45 2.14 -12.89
N ASN A 502 8.77 3.29 -12.31
CA ASN A 502 9.25 3.40 -10.94
C ASN A 502 8.11 3.20 -9.92
N TRP A 503 8.05 2.02 -9.31
CA TRP A 503 7.19 1.74 -8.15
C TRP A 503 7.94 1.79 -6.81
N SER A 504 9.25 2.07 -6.85
CA SER A 504 10.12 1.90 -5.68
C SER A 504 10.24 3.13 -4.79
N GLY A 505 9.99 4.33 -5.30
CA GLY A 505 10.08 5.56 -4.50
C GLY A 505 10.58 6.78 -5.29
N ASN A 506 10.73 7.88 -4.59
CA ASN A 506 11.17 9.20 -5.09
C ASN A 506 10.51 9.57 -6.44
N TRP A 507 9.22 9.38 -6.49
CA TRP A 507 8.43 9.64 -7.70
C TRP A 507 8.48 11.11 -8.14
N GLY A 508 8.78 12.02 -7.19
CA GLY A 508 8.97 13.46 -7.44
C GLY A 508 10.31 13.81 -8.08
N GLN A 509 11.24 12.86 -8.28
CA GLN A 509 12.57 13.10 -8.87
C GLN A 509 13.45 14.07 -8.06
N TYR A 510 13.32 14.07 -6.74
CA TYR A 510 14.13 14.88 -5.83
C TYR A 510 15.56 14.33 -5.68
N VAL A 511 16.56 15.22 -5.56
CA VAL A 511 17.97 14.85 -5.36
C VAL A 511 18.55 15.61 -4.18
N ASN A 512 19.14 14.87 -3.24
CA ASN A 512 19.91 15.44 -2.13
C ASN A 512 21.03 14.47 -1.70
N GLU A 513 22.27 14.87 -1.99
CA GLU A 513 23.45 14.03 -1.73
C GLU A 513 23.67 13.72 -0.23
N GLU A 514 23.25 14.62 0.67
CA GLU A 514 23.38 14.40 2.12
C GLU A 514 22.36 13.39 2.61
N ALA A 515 21.12 13.45 2.10
CA ALA A 515 20.10 12.43 2.37
C ALA A 515 20.57 11.04 1.90
N ASP A 516 21.18 10.94 0.71
CA ASP A 516 21.71 9.67 0.20
C ASP A 516 22.81 9.09 1.11
N LYS A 517 23.71 9.91 1.64
CA LYS A 517 24.76 9.47 2.57
C LYS A 517 24.16 8.95 3.88
N ILE A 518 23.19 9.69 4.45
CA ILE A 518 22.53 9.30 5.69
C ILE A 518 21.75 7.99 5.48
N LEU A 519 21.03 7.87 4.38
CA LEU A 519 20.30 6.64 4.03
C LEU A 519 21.23 5.43 3.88
N ALA A 520 22.45 5.62 3.40
CA ALA A 520 23.44 4.56 3.30
C ALA A 520 24.07 4.19 4.66
N GLU A 521 24.10 5.12 5.62
CA GLU A 521 24.70 4.89 6.96
C GLU A 521 23.74 4.17 7.91
N ILE A 522 22.44 4.50 7.89
CA ILE A 522 21.43 3.94 8.81
C ILE A 522 21.46 2.40 8.88
N PRO A 523 21.47 1.65 7.77
CA PRO A 523 21.44 0.19 7.82
C PRO A 523 22.69 -0.46 8.41
N LEU A 524 23.76 0.29 8.61
CA LEU A 524 25.07 -0.18 9.07
C LEU A 524 25.30 0.05 10.57
N THR A 525 24.33 0.63 11.30
CA THR A 525 24.45 0.86 12.73
C THR A 525 23.28 0.27 13.50
N SER A 526 23.58 -0.27 14.69
CA SER A 526 22.62 -0.70 15.71
C SER A 526 22.61 0.22 16.94
N ASP A 527 23.44 1.26 16.95
CA ASP A 527 23.50 2.26 18.01
C ASP A 527 22.26 3.15 17.95
N GLN A 528 21.41 3.07 18.97
CA GLN A 528 20.12 3.78 19.01
C GLN A 528 20.28 5.30 19.03
N ASP A 529 21.28 5.83 19.76
CA ASP A 529 21.54 7.27 19.80
C ASP A 529 21.97 7.78 18.42
N LYS A 530 22.80 7.00 17.72
CA LYS A 530 23.22 7.29 16.36
C LYS A 530 22.06 7.20 15.36
N LEU A 531 21.18 6.22 15.50
CA LEU A 531 19.97 6.11 14.67
C LEU A 531 19.06 7.34 14.85
N VAL A 532 18.83 7.77 16.09
CA VAL A 532 18.06 8.99 16.38
C VAL A 532 18.71 10.23 15.74
N GLU A 533 20.05 10.37 15.81
CA GLU A 533 20.76 11.45 15.13
C GLU A 533 20.49 11.41 13.61
N LEU A 534 20.72 10.27 12.97
CA LEU A 534 20.61 10.11 11.51
C LEU A 534 19.17 10.35 11.01
N TYR A 535 18.19 9.77 11.67
CA TYR A 535 16.78 10.01 11.30
C TYR A 535 16.36 11.46 11.57
N THR A 536 16.87 12.10 12.60
CA THR A 536 16.62 13.53 12.85
C THR A 536 17.13 14.39 11.70
N GLU A 537 18.33 14.10 11.19
CA GLU A 537 18.87 14.84 10.03
C GLU A 537 18.05 14.61 8.75
N LEU A 538 17.56 13.38 8.49
CA LEU A 538 16.64 13.14 7.38
C LEU A 538 15.34 13.94 7.51
N VAL A 539 14.76 13.99 8.71
CA VAL A 539 13.55 14.78 8.98
C VAL A 539 13.82 16.28 8.78
N LYS A 540 14.99 16.80 9.20
CA LYS A 540 15.38 18.19 8.93
C LYS A 540 15.46 18.50 7.43
N ILE A 541 16.10 17.63 6.65
CA ILE A 541 16.18 17.78 5.19
C ILE A 541 14.76 17.82 4.61
N TYR A 542 13.91 16.86 4.97
CA TYR A 542 12.53 16.78 4.48
C TYR A 542 11.71 18.04 4.79
N LEU A 543 11.76 18.54 6.03
CA LEU A 543 11.00 19.71 6.47
C LEU A 543 11.56 21.04 5.94
N THR A 544 12.84 21.07 5.55
CA THR A 544 13.51 22.25 4.99
C THR A 544 13.26 22.36 3.49
N ASP A 545 13.52 21.28 2.74
CA ASP A 545 13.47 21.29 1.28
C ASP A 545 12.04 21.04 0.74
N VAL A 546 11.18 20.44 1.56
CA VAL A 546 9.79 20.10 1.25
C VAL A 546 9.66 19.50 -0.16
N PRO A 547 10.32 18.36 -0.45
CA PRO A 547 10.18 17.68 -1.74
C PRO A 547 8.76 17.14 -1.96
N SER A 548 8.04 16.99 -0.87
CA SER A 548 6.64 16.57 -0.77
C SER A 548 6.10 16.98 0.59
N PHE A 549 4.78 16.89 0.80
CA PHE A 549 4.19 17.15 2.11
C PHE A 549 3.01 16.21 2.37
N SER A 550 3.04 15.55 3.52
CA SER A 550 1.98 14.63 3.94
C SER A 550 0.71 15.42 4.28
N LEU A 551 -0.43 14.95 3.79
CA LEU A 551 -1.73 15.58 3.94
C LEU A 551 -2.50 15.05 5.15
N MET A 552 -2.27 13.78 5.49
CA MET A 552 -2.94 13.05 6.56
C MET A 552 -2.13 11.81 6.93
N TYR A 553 -2.49 11.16 8.02
CA TYR A 553 -2.16 9.76 8.29
C TYR A 553 -3.39 8.91 7.99
N ARG A 554 -3.19 7.67 7.58
CA ARG A 554 -4.31 6.74 7.36
C ARG A 554 -3.87 5.27 7.45
N PRO A 555 -4.79 4.33 7.59
CA PRO A 555 -4.52 2.91 7.36
C PRO A 555 -4.07 2.67 5.90
N ALA A 556 -3.23 1.67 5.67
CA ALA A 556 -2.92 1.20 4.32
C ALA A 556 -4.19 0.67 3.64
N CYS A 557 -4.99 -0.11 4.41
CA CYS A 557 -6.35 -0.51 4.08
C CYS A 557 -7.27 -0.14 5.23
N PHE A 558 -8.47 0.35 4.95
CA PHE A 558 -9.50 0.54 5.97
C PHE A 558 -10.05 -0.83 6.39
N HIS A 559 -10.56 -0.89 7.60
CA HIS A 559 -11.15 -2.09 8.18
C HIS A 559 -12.48 -1.73 8.82
N ALA A 560 -13.54 -1.83 8.04
CA ALA A 560 -14.90 -1.79 8.53
C ALA A 560 -15.54 -3.16 8.31
N VAL A 561 -16.02 -3.79 9.37
CA VAL A 561 -16.58 -5.15 9.31
C VAL A 561 -18.05 -5.14 9.67
N ASN A 562 -18.85 -5.89 8.90
CA ASN A 562 -20.26 -6.14 9.18
C ASN A 562 -20.40 -7.50 9.88
N GLU A 563 -20.78 -7.46 11.15
CA GLU A 563 -20.84 -8.64 12.02
C GLU A 563 -22.21 -9.34 12.01
N SER A 564 -22.97 -9.22 10.93
CA SER A 564 -24.27 -9.91 10.83
C SER A 564 -24.16 -11.41 10.52
N VAL A 565 -23.05 -11.88 9.96
CA VAL A 565 -22.82 -13.29 9.59
C VAL A 565 -21.55 -13.84 10.25
N TRP A 566 -20.48 -13.10 10.16
CA TRP A 566 -19.18 -13.44 10.76
C TRP A 566 -18.91 -12.51 11.93
N THR A 567 -18.29 -13.02 12.98
CA THR A 567 -17.87 -12.26 14.17
C THR A 567 -16.48 -12.68 14.61
N ASN A 568 -15.99 -12.11 15.72
CA ASN A 568 -14.65 -12.32 16.26
C ASN A 568 -13.53 -11.81 15.34
N PHE A 569 -13.79 -10.74 14.61
CA PHE A 569 -12.74 -10.01 13.88
C PHE A 569 -11.70 -9.45 14.86
N PRO A 570 -10.43 -9.24 14.42
CA PRO A 570 -9.43 -8.64 15.29
C PRO A 570 -9.74 -7.17 15.58
N SER A 571 -9.45 -6.74 16.81
CA SER A 571 -9.49 -5.33 17.22
C SER A 571 -8.21 -4.94 17.96
N GLY A 572 -7.90 -3.64 17.99
CA GLY A 572 -6.68 -3.14 18.63
C GLY A 572 -6.63 -3.35 20.13
N ASP A 573 -7.79 -3.57 20.77
CA ASP A 573 -7.94 -3.68 22.24
C ASP A 573 -8.20 -5.12 22.74
N ASP A 574 -8.24 -6.11 21.84
CA ASP A 574 -8.57 -7.51 22.19
C ASP A 574 -7.39 -8.31 22.76
N GLY A 575 -6.18 -7.78 22.69
CA GLY A 575 -4.96 -8.40 23.23
C GLY A 575 -4.41 -9.57 22.42
N ARG A 576 -5.00 -9.92 21.27
CA ARG A 576 -4.53 -11.00 20.39
C ARG A 576 -3.31 -10.59 19.56
N ASN A 577 -3.08 -9.28 19.40
CA ASN A 577 -2.05 -8.73 18.54
C ASN A 577 -2.15 -9.19 17.07
N ILE A 578 -3.36 -9.43 16.58
CA ILE A 578 -3.63 -9.72 15.18
C ILE A 578 -3.99 -8.38 14.51
N PRO A 579 -3.24 -7.94 13.48
CA PRO A 579 -3.60 -6.74 12.74
C PRO A 579 -4.89 -6.94 11.94
N PRO A 580 -5.48 -5.87 11.37
CA PRO A 580 -6.65 -6.00 10.51
C PRO A 580 -6.47 -7.08 9.46
N LEU A 581 -7.53 -7.87 9.18
CA LEU A 581 -7.50 -8.95 8.19
C LEU A 581 -7.08 -8.48 6.79
N ASP A 582 -7.28 -7.23 6.51
CA ASP A 582 -6.93 -6.54 5.27
C ASP A 582 -5.54 -5.88 5.29
N CYS A 583 -4.76 -6.09 6.37
CA CYS A 583 -3.44 -5.51 6.48
C CYS A 583 -2.48 -6.03 5.39
N THR A 584 -1.62 -5.17 4.91
CA THR A 584 -0.72 -5.45 3.78
C THR A 584 0.51 -6.27 4.16
N ASP A 585 0.71 -6.58 5.42
CA ASP A 585 1.91 -7.27 5.94
C ASP A 585 1.81 -8.80 5.99
N GLY A 586 0.67 -9.35 5.69
CA GLY A 586 0.42 -10.78 5.64
C GLY A 586 -0.09 -11.39 6.94
N TYR A 587 0.29 -10.92 8.15
CA TYR A 587 -0.12 -11.56 9.41
C TYR A 587 -1.61 -11.37 9.73
N GLY A 588 -2.29 -10.40 9.15
CA GLY A 588 -3.75 -10.25 9.26
C GLY A 588 -4.54 -11.49 8.82
N ILE A 589 -3.95 -12.37 8.00
CA ILE A 589 -4.54 -13.66 7.62
C ILE A 589 -4.85 -14.55 8.84
N ALA A 590 -4.17 -14.37 9.97
CA ALA A 590 -4.45 -15.10 11.22
C ALA A 590 -5.91 -14.97 11.67
N ALA A 591 -6.56 -13.86 11.36
CA ALA A 591 -7.98 -13.63 11.64
C ALA A 591 -8.89 -14.69 11.00
N LEU A 592 -8.54 -15.22 9.81
CA LEU A 592 -9.33 -16.25 9.12
C LEU A 592 -9.48 -17.54 9.93
N TYR A 593 -8.54 -17.80 10.85
CA TYR A 593 -8.55 -18.98 11.71
C TYR A 593 -9.35 -18.76 13.00
N GLU A 594 -9.66 -17.50 13.34
CA GLU A 594 -10.33 -17.11 14.59
C GLU A 594 -11.79 -16.67 14.39
N LEU A 595 -12.22 -16.45 13.14
CA LEU A 595 -13.59 -16.04 12.84
C LEU A 595 -14.61 -17.05 13.37
N GLU A 596 -15.80 -16.56 13.74
CA GLU A 596 -16.93 -17.35 14.18
C GLU A 596 -18.19 -16.95 13.41
N LEU A 597 -19.12 -17.90 13.25
CA LEU A 597 -20.45 -17.58 12.73
C LEU A 597 -21.31 -17.02 13.86
N VAL A 598 -22.08 -15.98 13.53
CA VAL A 598 -23.12 -15.47 14.41
C VAL A 598 -24.18 -16.56 14.60
N GLY A 599 -24.46 -16.90 15.86
CA GLY A 599 -25.32 -18.02 16.24
C GLY A 599 -26.83 -17.77 16.03
#